data_23848cd4b1fec36343d95f9599856dea
#
_entry.id   23848cd4b1fec36343d95f9599856dea
#
_cell.length_a   1.000
_cell.length_b   1.000
_cell.length_c   1.000
_cell.angle_alpha   90.00
_cell.angle_beta   90.00
_cell.angle_gamma   90.00
#
_symmetry.space_group_name_H-M   'P 1'
#
loop_
_entity.id
_entity.type
_entity.pdbx_description
1 polymer ?
#
loop_
_entity_poly.entity_id
_entity_poly.type
_entity_poly.pdbx_seq_one_letter_code
_entity_poly.pdbx_strand_id
1 'polypeptide(L)'
;MAGKEAAFTPSYGRGIANTTSTSTSRNEVDSNANRQSVTVTNTGAVVVFVKTGDSSVVATAADFPVLGGTQVAISKDARDTHIAMIATSGTPLVYAIAGSGFL
;
A
#
# COMPACT_ATOMS: atom_id res chain seq x y z
N MET A 1 2.29 -6.04 -26.45
CA MET A 1 2.15 -4.70 -26.15
C MET A 1 2.66 -4.35 -24.83
N ALA A 2 3.89 -4.05 -24.77
CA ALA A 2 4.59 -3.84 -23.51
C ALA A 2 4.06 -2.66 -22.74
N GLY A 3 3.71 -1.58 -23.42
CA GLY A 3 3.27 -0.37 -22.74
C GLY A 3 2.02 -0.55 -21.92
N LYS A 4 1.10 -1.39 -22.38
CA LYS A 4 -0.13 -1.61 -21.62
C LYS A 4 0.12 -2.39 -20.36
N GLU A 5 1.09 -3.29 -20.38
CA GLU A 5 1.38 -4.12 -19.23
C GLU A 5 2.01 -3.36 -18.08
N ALA A 6 2.58 -2.19 -18.37
CA ALA A 6 3.17 -1.34 -17.34
C ALA A 6 2.13 -0.50 -16.61
N ALA A 7 0.95 -0.33 -17.17
CA ALA A 7 -0.08 0.49 -16.54
C ALA A 7 -0.70 -0.26 -15.36
N PHE A 8 -0.98 0.47 -14.29
CA PHE A 8 -1.59 -0.11 -13.11
C PHE A 8 -3.07 -0.42 -13.37
N THR A 9 -3.46 -1.65 -13.15
CA THR A 9 -4.84 -2.09 -13.23
C THR A 9 -5.31 -2.45 -11.83
N PRO A 10 -6.16 -1.63 -11.20
CA PRO A 10 -6.55 -1.87 -9.82
C PRO A 10 -7.52 -3.04 -9.69
N SER A 11 -7.53 -3.63 -8.50
CA SER A 11 -8.52 -4.63 -8.13
C SER A 11 -9.75 -3.88 -7.62
N TYR A 12 -10.62 -3.48 -8.53
CA TYR A 12 -11.77 -2.64 -8.20
C TYR A 12 -12.63 -3.29 -7.12
N GLY A 13 -13.12 -2.46 -6.20
CA GLY A 13 -13.95 -2.93 -5.11
C GLY A 13 -13.17 -3.50 -3.92
N ARG A 14 -11.84 -3.57 -4.02
CA ARG A 14 -10.98 -4.14 -2.98
C ARG A 14 -10.02 -3.12 -2.37
N GLY A 15 -10.29 -1.83 -2.59
CA GLY A 15 -9.50 -0.77 -1.98
C GLY A 15 -9.76 -0.66 -0.49
N ILE A 16 -8.77 -0.12 0.22
CA ILE A 16 -8.86 0.11 1.66
C ILE A 16 -8.57 1.57 1.98
N ALA A 17 -9.12 2.03 3.09
CA ALA A 17 -8.81 3.34 3.65
C ALA A 17 -8.34 3.12 5.08
N ASN A 18 -7.18 3.66 5.43
CA ASN A 18 -6.58 3.46 6.75
C ASN A 18 -6.26 4.80 7.38
N THR A 19 -6.84 5.05 8.56
CA THR A 19 -6.44 6.19 9.39
C THR A 19 -5.19 5.76 10.13
N THR A 20 -4.04 6.08 9.53
CA THR A 20 -2.76 5.57 10.00
C THR A 20 -2.28 6.38 11.20
N SER A 21 -1.77 5.70 12.21
CA SER A 21 -1.27 6.35 13.42
C SER A 21 0.21 6.05 13.59
N THR A 22 0.79 6.49 14.70
CA THR A 22 2.19 6.22 15.03
C THR A 22 2.41 4.80 15.55
N SER A 23 1.33 4.00 15.64
CA SER A 23 1.41 2.56 15.88
C SER A 23 1.12 1.85 14.56
N THR A 24 1.77 0.71 14.35
CA THR A 24 1.54 -0.05 13.12
C THR A 24 0.08 -0.51 13.04
N SER A 25 -0.47 -0.45 11.83
CA SER A 25 -1.80 -0.97 11.56
C SER A 25 -1.74 -1.79 10.28
N ARG A 26 -2.60 -2.79 10.17
CA ARG A 26 -2.63 -3.71 9.03
C ARG A 26 -4.01 -3.74 8.41
N ASN A 27 -4.03 -3.89 7.10
CA ASN A 27 -5.26 -4.09 6.36
C ASN A 27 -5.07 -5.22 5.35
N GLU A 28 -6.13 -5.97 5.12
CA GLU A 28 -6.13 -7.02 4.13
C GLU A 28 -6.19 -6.40 2.73
N VAL A 29 -5.40 -6.93 1.81
CA VAL A 29 -5.41 -6.53 0.40
C VAL A 29 -5.69 -7.75 -0.45
N ASP A 30 -6.12 -7.52 -1.69
CA ASP A 30 -6.41 -8.61 -2.62
C ASP A 30 -5.13 -9.41 -2.89
N SER A 31 -5.17 -10.71 -2.59
CA SER A 31 -4.03 -11.61 -2.75
C SER A 31 -4.17 -12.56 -3.93
N ASN A 32 -5.06 -12.25 -4.87
CA ASN A 32 -5.15 -13.02 -6.11
C ASN A 32 -3.78 -13.06 -6.78
N ALA A 33 -3.45 -14.19 -7.42
CA ALA A 33 -2.13 -14.42 -8.01
C ALA A 33 -1.73 -13.37 -9.04
N ASN A 34 -2.70 -12.67 -9.63
CA ASN A 34 -2.41 -11.62 -10.61
C ASN A 34 -2.21 -10.25 -9.96
N ARG A 35 -2.27 -10.15 -8.64
CA ARG A 35 -2.14 -8.89 -7.91
C ARG A 35 -0.74 -8.78 -7.34
N GLN A 36 0.20 -8.32 -8.17
CA GLN A 36 1.61 -8.27 -7.80
C GLN A 36 2.11 -6.86 -7.52
N SER A 37 1.20 -5.92 -7.38
CA SER A 37 1.52 -4.55 -6.99
C SER A 37 0.42 -4.00 -6.10
N VAL A 38 0.75 -2.93 -5.38
CA VAL A 38 -0.23 -2.20 -4.60
C VAL A 38 0.05 -0.71 -4.74
N THR A 39 -0.99 0.07 -4.98
CA THR A 39 -0.89 1.51 -5.07
C THR A 39 -1.29 2.10 -3.74
N VAL A 40 -0.44 2.95 -3.20
CA VAL A 40 -0.64 3.60 -1.90
C VAL A 40 -0.75 5.09 -2.13
N THR A 41 -1.81 5.70 -1.62
CA THR A 41 -2.05 7.14 -1.72
C THR A 41 -2.08 7.72 -0.31
N ASN A 42 -1.09 8.53 0.01
CA ASN A 42 -1.02 9.20 1.31
C ASN A 42 -1.63 10.60 1.18
N THR A 43 -2.83 10.79 1.71
CA THR A 43 -3.53 12.08 1.60
C THR A 43 -3.17 13.04 2.73
N GLY A 44 -2.36 12.60 3.69
CA GLY A 44 -1.94 13.45 4.80
C GLY A 44 -0.74 14.31 4.46
N ALA A 45 -0.20 14.96 5.49
CA ALA A 45 0.94 15.87 5.33
C ALA A 45 2.25 15.27 5.83
N VAL A 46 2.22 14.07 6.42
CA VAL A 46 3.39 13.45 7.03
C VAL A 46 3.75 12.17 6.29
N VAL A 47 4.99 11.71 6.47
CA VAL A 47 5.45 10.47 5.84
C VAL A 47 4.80 9.27 6.51
N VAL A 48 4.38 8.31 5.70
CA VAL A 48 3.88 7.03 6.15
C VAL A 48 4.80 5.94 5.60
N PHE A 49 5.20 4.99 6.43
CA PHE A 49 6.01 3.86 5.99
C PHE A 49 5.10 2.65 5.81
N VAL A 50 5.32 1.91 4.73
CA VAL A 50 4.46 0.78 4.38
C VAL A 50 5.28 -0.47 4.11
N LYS A 51 4.68 -1.62 4.37
CA LYS A 51 5.28 -2.93 4.12
C LYS A 51 4.17 -3.93 3.84
N THR A 52 4.36 -4.75 2.82
CA THR A 52 3.41 -5.83 2.53
C THR A 52 3.90 -7.14 3.17
N GLY A 53 2.99 -8.04 3.43
CA GLY A 53 3.33 -9.32 4.03
C GLY A 53 2.10 -10.13 4.37
N ASP A 54 2.22 -10.97 5.39
CA ASP A 54 1.12 -11.81 5.85
C ASP A 54 0.33 -11.09 6.95
N SER A 55 -0.55 -11.83 7.62
CA SER A 55 -1.44 -11.26 8.65
C SER A 55 -0.70 -10.76 9.90
N SER A 56 0.60 -11.00 10.00
CA SER A 56 1.40 -10.54 11.13
C SER A 56 2.41 -9.46 10.75
N VAL A 57 2.36 -8.96 9.52
CA VAL A 57 3.30 -7.95 9.04
C VAL A 57 3.27 -6.70 9.92
N VAL A 58 4.46 -6.12 10.18
CA VAL A 58 4.62 -4.92 11.00
C VAL A 58 5.44 -3.92 10.22
N ALA A 59 4.94 -2.70 10.09
CA ALA A 59 5.67 -1.61 9.45
C ALA A 59 6.50 -0.85 10.49
N THR A 60 7.68 -0.41 10.08
CA THR A 60 8.58 0.41 10.90
C THR A 60 9.12 1.55 10.06
N ALA A 61 9.84 2.47 10.68
CA ALA A 61 10.46 3.60 9.98
C ALA A 61 11.61 3.17 9.06
N ALA A 62 11.94 1.89 9.04
CA ALA A 62 12.93 1.34 8.11
C ALA A 62 12.30 0.78 6.83
N ASP A 63 10.99 0.85 6.71
CA ASP A 63 10.27 0.32 5.55
C ASP A 63 10.09 1.39 4.47
N PHE A 64 9.23 1.16 3.50
CA PHE A 64 9.15 2.03 2.33
C PHE A 64 8.39 3.32 2.65
N PRO A 65 9.01 4.50 2.47
CA PRO A 65 8.35 5.76 2.78
C PRO A 65 7.43 6.23 1.65
N VAL A 66 6.23 6.65 2.02
CA VAL A 66 5.28 7.30 1.13
C VAL A 66 5.09 8.72 1.63
N LEU A 67 5.58 9.69 0.88
CA LEU A 67 5.55 11.09 1.30
C LEU A 67 4.12 11.60 1.34
N GLY A 68 3.89 12.62 2.18
CA GLY A 68 2.57 13.24 2.27
C GLY A 68 2.14 13.83 0.93
N GLY A 69 0.89 13.62 0.56
CA GLY A 69 0.34 14.13 -0.68
C GLY A 69 0.79 13.39 -1.93
N THR A 70 1.35 12.18 -1.80
CA THR A 70 1.85 11.43 -2.96
C THR A 70 1.15 10.09 -3.11
N GLN A 71 1.27 9.55 -4.32
CA GLN A 71 0.78 8.22 -4.65
C GLN A 71 1.91 7.44 -5.31
N VAL A 72 2.10 6.20 -4.86
CA VAL A 72 3.14 5.33 -5.38
C VAL A 72 2.57 3.95 -5.65
N ALA A 73 3.19 3.21 -6.56
CA ALA A 73 2.89 1.80 -6.77
C ALA A 73 4.13 1.00 -6.41
N ILE A 74 3.97 0.03 -5.52
CA ILE A 74 5.07 -0.82 -5.08
C ILE A 74 4.77 -2.28 -5.44
N SER A 75 5.83 -3.05 -5.62
CA SER A 75 5.68 -4.49 -5.83
C SER A 75 5.21 -5.16 -4.56
N LYS A 76 4.39 -6.18 -4.73
CA LYS A 76 4.13 -7.10 -3.63
C LYS A 76 4.20 -8.52 -4.17
N ASP A 77 4.55 -9.46 -3.30
CA ASP A 77 4.47 -10.87 -3.63
C ASP A 77 2.99 -11.23 -3.76
N ALA A 78 2.65 -12.05 -4.74
CA ALA A 78 1.25 -12.45 -4.92
C ALA A 78 0.66 -13.08 -3.66
N ARG A 79 1.52 -13.69 -2.82
CA ARG A 79 1.08 -14.32 -1.57
C ARG A 79 0.88 -13.32 -0.44
N ASP A 80 1.32 -12.09 -0.59
CA ASP A 80 1.14 -11.09 0.46
C ASP A 80 -0.34 -10.73 0.57
N THR A 81 -0.90 -10.96 1.74
CA THR A 81 -2.33 -10.78 1.99
C THR A 81 -2.64 -9.49 2.73
N HIS A 82 -1.62 -8.82 3.27
CA HIS A 82 -1.82 -7.64 4.11
C HIS A 82 -0.80 -6.56 3.78
N ILE A 83 -1.16 -5.32 4.08
CA ILE A 83 -0.25 -4.20 4.06
C ILE A 83 -0.25 -3.56 5.45
N ALA A 84 0.92 -3.29 5.99
CA ALA A 84 1.08 -2.61 7.26
C ALA A 84 1.53 -1.17 7.00
N MET A 85 1.10 -0.26 7.84
CA MET A 85 1.41 1.17 7.73
C MET A 85 1.71 1.75 9.10
N ILE A 86 2.61 2.74 9.13
CA ILE A 86 2.90 3.51 10.34
C ILE A 86 3.23 4.93 9.94
N ALA A 87 2.66 5.89 10.65
CA ALA A 87 2.88 7.31 10.38
C ALA A 87 3.97 7.86 11.31
N THR A 88 4.67 8.89 10.85
CA THR A 88 5.68 9.57 11.67
C THR A 88 5.03 10.41 12.76
N SER A 89 3.82 10.90 12.53
CA SER A 89 3.05 11.67 13.51
C SER A 89 1.62 11.77 13.02
N GLY A 90 0.72 12.20 13.91
CA GLY A 90 -0.67 12.46 13.54
C GLY A 90 -1.44 11.23 13.10
N THR A 91 -2.45 11.45 12.30
CA THR A 91 -3.34 10.39 11.82
C THR A 91 -3.68 10.60 10.34
N PRO A 92 -2.69 10.52 9.42
CA PRO A 92 -2.98 10.70 8.00
C PRO A 92 -3.92 9.61 7.47
N LEU A 93 -4.78 9.97 6.54
CA LEU A 93 -5.64 9.01 5.86
C LEU A 93 -4.90 8.49 4.62
N VAL A 94 -4.74 7.17 4.55
CA VAL A 94 -3.99 6.51 3.48
C VAL A 94 -4.90 5.52 2.78
N TYR A 95 -4.96 5.61 1.47
CA TYR A 95 -5.69 4.64 0.65
C TYR A 95 -4.73 3.66 0.03
N ALA A 96 -5.14 2.40 -0.10
CA ALA A 96 -4.33 1.40 -0.79
C ALA A 96 -5.23 0.47 -1.57
N ILE A 97 -4.75 0.03 -2.73
CA ILE A 97 -5.47 -0.93 -3.54
C ILE A 97 -4.45 -1.80 -4.28
N ALA A 98 -4.63 -3.12 -4.17
CA ALA A 98 -3.80 -4.04 -4.91
C ALA A 98 -4.22 -4.10 -6.38
N GLY A 99 -3.30 -4.50 -7.23
CA GLY A 99 -3.56 -4.61 -8.64
C GLY A 99 -2.38 -5.21 -9.36
N SER A 100 -2.31 -4.97 -10.66
CA SER A 100 -1.20 -5.40 -11.49
C SER A 100 -0.66 -4.18 -12.26
N GLY A 101 0.64 -4.23 -12.58
CA GLY A 101 1.29 -3.10 -13.25
C GLY A 101 1.67 -1.99 -12.29
N PHE A 102 2.11 -0.85 -12.84
CA PHE A 102 2.65 0.27 -12.06
C PHE A 102 2.20 1.59 -12.64
N LEU A 103 2.33 2.63 -11.85
CA LEU A 103 2.01 3.99 -12.27
C LEU A 103 3.00 4.53 -13.28
#